data_983b0977c549b020fe9eb11094b0228e
#
_entry.id   983b0977c549b020fe9eb11094b0228e
#
_cell.length_a   1.000
_cell.length_b   1.000
_cell.length_c   1.000
_cell.angle_alpha   90.00
_cell.angle_beta   90.00
_cell.angle_gamma   90.00
#
_symmetry.space_group_name_H-M   'P 1'
#
loop_
_entity.id
_entity.type
_entity.pdbx_description
1 polymer ?
#
loop_
_entity_poly.entity_id
_entity_poly.type
_entity_poly.pdbx_seq_one_letter_code
_entity_poly.pdbx_strand_id
1 'polypeptide(L)'
;MIAVQAVLILGLLFYIVPGRYRLYDIVLYDAAENVPQNPLMGYAPPAQNAEDCAQTDLVFILLPFSEWEPQEGVFDREGVTEKYHLEEYKAGNKHAVLRFVCDIPSTEAHMDIPEWLRAVSGGMEYDDASGKGYAPDYGNEIFLQAHKEALDALASWCREDNFVSFVEIGSVGQNGVWTSTADTASGIAPSEEVFGTYEKQYAEAFSQDEDIELLTCAETQTEAPEAGSWNDVLGDKQAVGEWTTRSRERALSDLQKAEAGEKAGNKVPKAADGEKGEELQSPEIWTKAPVGGGLTGSLPMNTLLMDSLSDTLEQVRSSHVTFIGPNCPDAEQQAANGSEMIQRDMGYCLYLSRLQTTMDFIHDELQLHFTFNNIGAAPMYRDWPVKMFIYDEHKECIREQTLDLKLSEILPGREVTVTGTLPYSRKLLRGYSVGIAIVSPDGTETITLAQKGVIPNSEGVHRVYRFKKTW
;
A
#
# COMPACT_ATOMS: atom_id res chain seq x y z
N MET A 1 -45.36 36.57 -19.85
CA MET A 1 -44.90 36.48 -18.48
C MET A 1 -45.59 35.39 -17.67
N ILE A 2 -46.92 35.29 -17.63
CA ILE A 2 -47.65 34.27 -16.86
C ILE A 2 -47.33 32.83 -17.29
N ALA A 3 -47.16 32.55 -18.58
CA ALA A 3 -46.81 31.22 -19.08
C ALA A 3 -45.41 30.79 -18.67
N VAL A 4 -44.44 31.70 -18.65
CA VAL A 4 -43.07 31.42 -18.22
C VAL A 4 -43.01 31.18 -16.70
N GLN A 5 -43.78 31.91 -15.93
CA GLN A 5 -43.90 31.70 -14.47
C GLN A 5 -44.61 30.37 -14.17
N ALA A 6 -45.64 29.98 -14.92
CA ALA A 6 -46.29 28.68 -14.77
C ALA A 6 -45.35 27.50 -15.11
N VAL A 7 -44.52 27.64 -16.13
CA VAL A 7 -43.50 26.61 -16.49
C VAL A 7 -42.42 26.55 -15.41
N LEU A 8 -41.97 27.68 -14.88
CA LEU A 8 -41.01 27.72 -13.75
C LEU A 8 -41.61 27.14 -12.46
N ILE A 9 -42.85 27.44 -12.15
CA ILE A 9 -43.54 26.88 -10.98
C ILE A 9 -43.82 25.38 -11.16
N LEU A 10 -44.21 24.93 -12.34
CA LEU A 10 -44.31 23.51 -12.65
C LEU A 10 -42.94 22.80 -12.59
N GLY A 11 -41.88 23.40 -13.11
CA GLY A 11 -40.50 22.91 -12.96
C GLY A 11 -40.06 22.84 -11.52
N LEU A 12 -40.35 23.88 -10.72
CA LEU A 12 -40.05 23.89 -9.28
C LEU A 12 -40.91 22.87 -8.51
N LEU A 13 -42.18 22.70 -8.86
CA LEU A 13 -43.05 21.69 -8.25
C LEU A 13 -42.57 20.27 -8.64
N PHE A 14 -42.08 20.06 -9.84
CA PHE A 14 -41.43 18.77 -10.24
C PHE A 14 -40.12 18.54 -9.46
N TYR A 15 -39.41 19.61 -9.11
CA TYR A 15 -38.19 19.55 -8.32
C TYR A 15 -38.42 19.42 -6.81
N ILE A 16 -39.51 20.03 -6.30
CA ILE A 16 -39.83 20.13 -4.87
C ILE A 16 -40.82 19.06 -4.40
N VAL A 17 -41.57 18.36 -5.29
CA VAL A 17 -42.49 17.32 -4.85
C VAL A 17 -41.69 15.99 -4.67
N PRO A 18 -41.13 15.76 -3.49
CA PRO A 18 -40.43 14.54 -3.18
C PRO A 18 -41.50 13.44 -3.06
N GLY A 19 -41.58 12.59 -4.03
CA GLY A 19 -42.40 11.41 -3.89
C GLY A 19 -42.96 10.79 -5.16
N ARG A 20 -43.12 11.51 -6.26
CA ARG A 20 -43.66 10.92 -7.49
C ARG A 20 -42.62 10.44 -8.51
N TYR A 21 -41.43 11.07 -8.51
CA TYR A 21 -40.31 10.67 -9.37
C TYR A 21 -39.03 10.83 -8.57
N ARG A 22 -38.51 9.77 -7.98
CA ARG A 22 -37.25 9.80 -7.25
C ARG A 22 -36.05 9.90 -8.22
N LEU A 23 -36.02 10.99 -8.96
CA LEU A 23 -34.89 11.40 -9.79
C LEU A 23 -33.80 12.09 -8.94
N TYR A 24 -34.17 12.45 -7.72
CA TYR A 24 -33.26 12.98 -6.70
C TYR A 24 -33.47 12.17 -5.42
N ASP A 25 -32.45 11.48 -5.01
CA ASP A 25 -32.40 10.73 -3.74
C ASP A 25 -31.03 10.87 -3.12
N ILE A 26 -30.93 10.87 -1.82
CA ILE A 26 -29.66 10.85 -1.08
C ILE A 26 -29.75 9.70 -0.10
N VAL A 27 -28.75 8.83 -0.16
CA VAL A 27 -28.55 7.75 0.81
C VAL A 27 -27.22 7.98 1.49
N LEU A 28 -27.23 8.03 2.81
CA LEU A 28 -26.03 8.08 3.64
C LEU A 28 -25.78 6.69 4.19
N TYR A 29 -24.53 6.34 4.32
CA TYR A 29 -24.08 5.05 4.82
C TYR A 29 -23.11 5.25 5.97
N ASP A 30 -23.13 4.30 6.88
CA ASP A 30 -22.18 4.21 7.97
C ASP A 30 -21.09 3.19 7.61
N ALA A 31 -19.89 3.40 8.09
CA ALA A 31 -18.84 2.40 8.05
C ALA A 31 -19.17 1.22 8.96
N ALA A 32 -18.73 0.02 8.58
CA ALA A 32 -18.82 -1.15 9.43
C ALA A 32 -17.86 -1.05 10.62
N GLU A 33 -18.25 -1.65 11.74
CA GLU A 33 -17.38 -1.73 12.93
C GLU A 33 -16.22 -2.71 12.70
N ASN A 34 -16.49 -3.80 11.97
CA ASN A 34 -15.48 -4.77 11.57
C ASN A 34 -14.86 -4.34 10.24
N VAL A 35 -13.56 -4.11 10.24
CA VAL A 35 -12.80 -3.78 9.04
C VAL A 35 -12.51 -5.07 8.28
N PRO A 36 -12.85 -5.15 6.99
CA PRO A 36 -12.50 -6.30 6.18
C PRO A 36 -10.99 -6.38 5.98
N GLN A 37 -10.48 -7.60 5.93
CA GLN A 37 -9.15 -7.83 5.38
C GLN A 37 -9.20 -7.59 3.88
N ASN A 38 -8.21 -6.88 3.38
CA ASN A 38 -8.11 -6.51 1.98
C ASN A 38 -6.68 -6.75 1.49
N PRO A 39 -6.46 -6.95 0.19
CA PRO A 39 -5.14 -7.14 -0.39
C PRO A 39 -4.18 -5.98 -0.12
N LEU A 40 -2.88 -6.24 -0.18
CA LEU A 40 -1.80 -5.24 -0.16
C LEU A 40 -1.71 -4.43 1.15
N MET A 41 -2.17 -4.98 2.26
CA MET A 41 -2.07 -4.36 3.59
C MET A 41 -2.12 -5.39 4.71
N GLY A 42 -1.71 -4.98 5.92
CA GLY A 42 -1.85 -5.81 7.12
C GLY A 42 -0.55 -6.44 7.60
N TYR A 43 -0.62 -7.54 8.31
CA TYR A 43 0.57 -8.25 8.76
C TYR A 43 1.24 -8.99 7.61
N ALA A 44 2.58 -8.95 7.60
CA ALA A 44 3.44 -9.66 6.65
C ALA A 44 4.44 -10.55 7.45
N PRO A 45 4.01 -11.70 7.99
CA PRO A 45 4.89 -12.61 8.69
C PRO A 45 5.91 -13.26 7.76
N PRO A 46 7.05 -13.78 8.32
CA PRO A 46 8.07 -14.47 7.53
C PRO A 46 7.49 -15.64 6.73
N ALA A 47 7.72 -15.64 5.43
CA ALA A 47 7.12 -16.59 4.49
C ALA A 47 7.47 -18.07 4.78
N GLN A 48 8.59 -18.34 5.47
CA GLN A 48 8.94 -19.70 5.89
C GLN A 48 7.99 -20.26 6.98
N ASN A 49 7.24 -19.40 7.67
CA ASN A 49 6.33 -19.76 8.75
C ASN A 49 4.90 -19.86 8.21
N ALA A 50 4.57 -20.94 7.51
CA ALA A 50 3.29 -21.10 6.83
C ALA A 50 2.07 -20.96 7.77
N GLU A 51 2.20 -21.35 9.06
CA GLU A 51 1.13 -21.20 10.06
C GLU A 51 0.83 -19.72 10.35
N ASP A 52 1.88 -18.90 10.51
CA ASP A 52 1.73 -17.46 10.75
C ASP A 52 1.14 -16.73 9.54
N CYS A 53 1.43 -17.23 8.34
CA CYS A 53 0.93 -16.68 7.08
C CYS A 53 -0.52 -17.08 6.74
N ALA A 54 -1.12 -18.03 7.46
CA ALA A 54 -2.41 -18.61 7.08
C ALA A 54 -3.56 -17.58 6.99
N GLN A 55 -3.57 -16.59 7.90
CA GLN A 55 -4.62 -15.59 8.04
C GLN A 55 -4.25 -14.20 7.49
N THR A 56 -3.12 -14.06 6.82
CA THR A 56 -2.64 -12.77 6.29
C THR A 56 -2.73 -12.73 4.77
N ASP A 57 -2.90 -11.54 4.20
CA ASP A 57 -2.85 -11.31 2.75
C ASP A 57 -1.42 -11.03 2.26
N LEU A 58 -0.51 -10.68 3.18
CA LEU A 58 0.89 -10.46 2.90
C LEU A 58 1.77 -11.53 3.55
N VAL A 59 2.91 -11.78 2.93
CA VAL A 59 4.01 -12.57 3.49
C VAL A 59 5.33 -11.80 3.33
N PHE A 60 6.31 -12.05 4.20
CA PHE A 60 7.59 -11.37 4.16
C PHE A 60 8.70 -12.32 3.71
N ILE A 61 9.45 -11.95 2.69
CA ILE A 61 10.60 -12.68 2.17
C ILE A 61 11.86 -11.90 2.55
N LEU A 62 12.57 -12.38 3.56
CA LEU A 62 13.94 -11.93 3.85
C LEU A 62 14.90 -12.79 3.05
N LEU A 63 15.41 -12.30 1.93
CA LEU A 63 16.17 -13.07 0.95
C LEU A 63 17.67 -12.77 1.07
N PRO A 64 18.49 -13.70 1.58
CA PRO A 64 19.94 -13.57 1.56
C PRO A 64 20.51 -13.65 0.14
N PHE A 65 21.55 -12.86 -0.13
CA PHE A 65 22.24 -12.89 -1.42
C PHE A 65 22.79 -14.29 -1.74
N SER A 66 23.32 -14.99 -0.73
CA SER A 66 23.85 -16.36 -0.89
C SER A 66 22.78 -17.38 -1.33
N GLU A 67 21.52 -17.14 -1.01
CA GLU A 67 20.41 -18.01 -1.43
C GLU A 67 19.94 -17.69 -2.84
N TRP A 68 19.92 -16.40 -3.19
CA TRP A 68 19.51 -15.95 -4.50
C TRP A 68 20.50 -16.35 -5.59
N GLU A 69 21.80 -16.19 -5.34
CA GLU A 69 22.87 -16.48 -6.30
C GLU A 69 23.97 -17.37 -5.68
N PRO A 70 23.68 -18.64 -5.42
CA PRO A 70 24.63 -19.55 -4.76
C PRO A 70 25.93 -19.79 -5.58
N GLN A 71 25.88 -19.60 -6.89
CA GLN A 71 27.02 -19.66 -7.80
C GLN A 71 26.96 -18.47 -8.75
N GLU A 72 28.12 -17.94 -9.14
CA GLU A 72 28.22 -16.79 -10.03
C GLU A 72 27.38 -16.95 -11.30
N GLY A 73 26.43 -16.04 -11.51
CA GLY A 73 25.49 -16.01 -12.63
C GLY A 73 24.38 -17.08 -12.57
N VAL A 74 24.22 -17.80 -11.45
CA VAL A 74 23.20 -18.85 -11.28
C VAL A 74 22.21 -18.41 -10.19
N PHE A 75 21.03 -17.97 -10.61
CA PHE A 75 19.95 -17.50 -9.71
C PHE A 75 19.00 -18.66 -9.38
N ASP A 76 18.92 -19.03 -8.10
CA ASP A 76 18.16 -20.19 -7.62
C ASP A 76 16.68 -19.84 -7.38
N ARG A 77 15.96 -19.60 -8.46
CA ARG A 77 14.51 -19.30 -8.43
C ARG A 77 13.71 -20.47 -7.83
N GLU A 78 14.08 -21.71 -8.14
CA GLU A 78 13.38 -22.92 -7.68
C GLU A 78 13.57 -23.11 -6.17
N GLY A 79 14.81 -23.02 -5.68
CA GLY A 79 15.10 -23.14 -4.24
C GLY A 79 14.44 -22.04 -3.42
N VAL A 80 14.43 -20.79 -3.91
CA VAL A 80 13.70 -19.68 -3.27
C VAL A 80 12.20 -19.95 -3.25
N THR A 81 11.62 -20.37 -4.37
CA THR A 81 10.19 -20.68 -4.47
C THR A 81 9.77 -21.77 -3.49
N GLU A 82 10.56 -22.85 -3.38
CA GLU A 82 10.30 -23.96 -2.47
C GLU A 82 10.45 -23.52 -1.00
N LYS A 83 11.58 -22.88 -0.66
CA LYS A 83 11.91 -22.47 0.71
C LYS A 83 10.88 -21.52 1.31
N TYR A 84 10.37 -20.58 0.52
CA TYR A 84 9.42 -19.56 0.95
C TYR A 84 7.97 -19.89 0.60
N HIS A 85 7.65 -21.11 0.17
CA HIS A 85 6.28 -21.60 -0.12
C HIS A 85 5.51 -20.75 -1.15
N LEU A 86 6.22 -20.15 -2.13
CA LEU A 86 5.62 -19.10 -2.98
C LEU A 86 4.45 -19.59 -3.83
N GLU A 87 4.50 -20.83 -4.33
CA GLU A 87 3.41 -21.41 -5.14
C GLU A 87 2.09 -21.53 -4.34
N GLU A 88 2.19 -21.88 -3.04
CA GLU A 88 1.04 -21.98 -2.17
C GLU A 88 0.42 -20.61 -1.91
N TYR A 89 1.25 -19.61 -1.64
CA TYR A 89 0.79 -18.25 -1.38
C TYR A 89 0.17 -17.60 -2.61
N LYS A 90 0.76 -17.80 -3.79
CA LYS A 90 0.19 -17.35 -5.07
C LYS A 90 -1.17 -17.99 -5.34
N ALA A 91 -1.31 -19.30 -5.11
CA ALA A 91 -2.58 -20.00 -5.23
C ALA A 91 -3.65 -19.47 -4.26
N GLY A 92 -3.22 -18.88 -3.14
CA GLY A 92 -4.08 -18.19 -2.16
C GLY A 92 -4.33 -16.71 -2.44
N ASN A 93 -3.87 -16.16 -3.58
CA ASN A 93 -3.92 -14.73 -3.93
C ASN A 93 -3.26 -13.83 -2.86
N LYS A 94 -2.14 -14.29 -2.28
CA LYS A 94 -1.36 -13.47 -1.37
C LYS A 94 -0.33 -12.65 -2.14
N HIS A 95 0.21 -11.62 -1.49
CA HIS A 95 1.28 -10.78 -2.01
C HIS A 95 2.51 -10.85 -1.10
N ALA A 96 3.67 -10.45 -1.60
CA ALA A 96 4.89 -10.44 -0.82
C ALA A 96 5.48 -9.06 -0.62
N VAL A 97 6.06 -8.88 0.58
CA VAL A 97 7.09 -7.88 0.87
C VAL A 97 8.43 -8.60 0.76
N LEU A 98 9.36 -8.07 -0.02
CA LEU A 98 10.69 -8.65 -0.22
C LEU A 98 11.76 -7.68 0.29
N ARG A 99 12.69 -8.20 1.08
CA ARG A 99 13.92 -7.49 1.48
C ARG A 99 15.11 -8.36 1.08
N PHE A 100 15.91 -7.87 0.16
CA PHE A 100 17.16 -8.52 -0.24
C PHE A 100 18.29 -8.09 0.67
N VAL A 101 19.02 -9.02 1.28
CA VAL A 101 19.97 -8.74 2.36
C VAL A 101 21.31 -9.42 2.14
N CYS A 102 22.37 -8.80 2.69
CA CYS A 102 23.73 -9.30 2.60
C CYS A 102 24.35 -9.67 3.95
N ASP A 103 23.62 -9.42 5.04
CA ASP A 103 24.10 -9.66 6.41
C ASP A 103 22.91 -9.84 7.36
N ILE A 104 22.79 -11.02 7.98
CA ILE A 104 21.78 -11.35 8.99
C ILE A 104 22.50 -11.84 10.24
N PRO A 105 22.48 -11.11 11.37
CA PRO A 105 23.06 -11.58 12.62
C PRO A 105 22.40 -12.86 13.13
N SER A 106 23.18 -13.82 13.60
CA SER A 106 22.69 -15.10 14.14
C SER A 106 23.48 -15.53 15.37
N THR A 107 22.98 -16.55 16.07
CA THR A 107 23.69 -17.18 17.20
C THR A 107 24.93 -17.94 16.76
N GLU A 108 24.96 -18.42 15.53
CA GLU A 108 26.08 -19.16 14.93
C GLU A 108 26.70 -18.36 13.78
N ALA A 109 28.02 -18.49 13.64
CA ALA A 109 28.73 -17.83 12.54
C ALA A 109 28.26 -18.38 11.18
N HIS A 110 27.82 -17.49 10.32
CA HIS A 110 27.38 -17.80 8.95
C HIS A 110 27.65 -16.62 8.03
N MET A 111 27.25 -16.71 6.77
CA MET A 111 27.46 -15.69 5.77
C MET A 111 26.28 -15.65 4.81
N ASP A 112 25.76 -14.44 4.58
CA ASP A 112 24.58 -14.19 3.75
C ASP A 112 24.95 -13.73 2.32
N ILE A 113 26.24 -13.60 2.02
CA ILE A 113 26.73 -13.40 0.64
C ILE A 113 27.30 -14.68 0.07
N PRO A 114 27.31 -14.84 -1.27
CA PRO A 114 27.88 -16.03 -1.91
C PRO A 114 29.38 -16.22 -1.61
N GLU A 115 29.83 -17.46 -1.41
CA GLU A 115 31.25 -17.76 -1.13
C GLU A 115 32.16 -17.35 -2.29
N TRP A 116 31.70 -17.46 -3.53
CA TRP A 116 32.46 -16.98 -4.70
C TRP A 116 32.71 -15.48 -4.67
N LEU A 117 31.73 -14.69 -4.15
CA LEU A 117 31.84 -13.25 -4.04
C LEU A 117 32.73 -12.83 -2.86
N ARG A 118 32.58 -13.50 -1.71
CA ARG A 118 33.43 -13.27 -0.53
C ARG A 118 34.92 -13.35 -0.89
N ALA A 119 35.31 -14.34 -1.71
CA ALA A 119 36.67 -14.57 -2.07
C ALA A 119 37.36 -13.40 -2.79
N VAL A 120 36.59 -12.52 -3.43
CA VAL A 120 37.08 -11.42 -4.30
C VAL A 120 36.74 -10.02 -3.84
N SER A 121 35.68 -9.86 -3.01
CA SER A 121 35.18 -8.53 -2.60
C SER A 121 35.65 -8.08 -1.21
N GLY A 122 36.10 -9.01 -0.37
CA GLY A 122 36.46 -8.69 1.01
C GLY A 122 35.26 -8.47 1.93
N GLY A 123 35.56 -8.21 3.19
CA GLY A 123 34.61 -8.03 4.27
C GLY A 123 35.18 -8.54 5.59
N MET A 124 34.38 -8.60 6.65
CA MET A 124 34.83 -8.96 7.99
C MET A 124 33.81 -9.82 8.74
N GLU A 125 34.27 -10.89 9.38
CA GLU A 125 33.47 -11.62 10.36
C GLU A 125 33.32 -10.79 11.66
N TYR A 126 32.16 -10.86 12.27
CA TYR A 126 31.88 -10.18 13.55
C TYR A 126 31.20 -11.14 14.55
N ASP A 127 31.37 -10.80 15.85
CA ASP A 127 30.70 -11.44 17.00
C ASP A 127 30.44 -10.31 18.01
N ASP A 128 29.23 -9.75 17.99
CA ASP A 128 28.85 -8.59 18.78
C ASP A 128 27.51 -8.79 19.52
N ALA A 129 26.93 -7.73 20.06
CA ALA A 129 25.68 -7.78 20.80
C ALA A 129 24.46 -8.19 19.95
N SER A 130 24.50 -7.98 18.65
CA SER A 130 23.45 -8.37 17.72
C SER A 130 23.54 -9.84 17.29
N GLY A 131 24.73 -10.45 17.43
CA GLY A 131 25.01 -11.82 17.02
C GLY A 131 26.32 -11.97 16.27
N LYS A 132 26.40 -13.02 15.47
CA LYS A 132 27.55 -13.35 14.63
C LYS A 132 27.15 -13.32 13.17
N GLY A 133 28.06 -12.92 12.31
CA GLY A 133 27.83 -12.88 10.89
C GLY A 133 29.06 -12.43 10.12
N TYR A 134 28.83 -12.03 8.89
CA TYR A 134 29.86 -11.51 7.98
C TYR A 134 29.38 -10.24 7.31
N ALA A 135 30.01 -9.11 7.63
CA ALA A 135 29.75 -7.84 6.97
C ALA A 135 30.63 -7.69 5.72
N PRO A 136 30.05 -7.66 4.50
CA PRO A 136 30.83 -7.42 3.29
C PRO A 136 31.38 -6.02 3.21
N ASP A 137 32.41 -5.82 2.39
CA ASP A 137 32.86 -4.47 2.00
C ASP A 137 31.89 -3.91 0.96
N TYR A 138 30.86 -3.22 1.44
CA TYR A 138 29.79 -2.65 0.61
C TYR A 138 30.29 -1.60 -0.41
N GLY A 139 31.48 -1.00 -0.19
CA GLY A 139 32.08 -0.04 -1.11
C GLY A 139 32.97 -0.67 -2.18
N ASN A 140 33.20 -1.99 -2.13
CA ASN A 140 34.03 -2.68 -3.10
C ASN A 140 33.37 -2.71 -4.48
N GLU A 141 34.11 -2.31 -5.52
CA GLU A 141 33.59 -2.21 -6.90
C GLU A 141 33.09 -3.56 -7.44
N ILE A 142 33.76 -4.67 -7.08
CA ILE A 142 33.33 -6.02 -7.51
C ILE A 142 32.03 -6.40 -6.82
N PHE A 143 31.88 -6.07 -5.52
CA PHE A 143 30.66 -6.33 -4.78
C PHE A 143 29.49 -5.50 -5.34
N LEU A 144 29.69 -4.22 -5.59
CA LEU A 144 28.67 -3.33 -6.17
C LEU A 144 28.19 -3.82 -7.55
N GLN A 145 29.12 -4.32 -8.39
CA GLN A 145 28.76 -4.84 -9.70
C GLN A 145 27.98 -6.17 -9.58
N ALA A 146 28.43 -7.10 -8.75
CA ALA A 146 27.74 -8.37 -8.51
C ALA A 146 26.35 -8.15 -7.91
N HIS A 147 26.24 -7.24 -6.94
CA HIS A 147 24.96 -6.86 -6.37
C HIS A 147 23.99 -6.31 -7.42
N LYS A 148 24.48 -5.44 -8.30
CA LYS A 148 23.65 -4.89 -9.39
C LYS A 148 23.12 -6.00 -10.31
N GLU A 149 23.97 -6.94 -10.72
CA GLU A 149 23.58 -8.05 -11.59
C GLU A 149 22.57 -8.98 -10.91
N ALA A 150 22.78 -9.29 -9.63
CA ALA A 150 21.85 -10.06 -8.83
C ALA A 150 20.49 -9.37 -8.67
N LEU A 151 20.50 -8.05 -8.46
CA LEU A 151 19.30 -7.26 -8.30
C LEU A 151 18.52 -7.10 -9.62
N ASP A 152 19.20 -6.89 -10.75
CA ASP A 152 18.57 -6.86 -12.08
C ASP A 152 17.86 -8.17 -12.39
N ALA A 153 18.49 -9.32 -12.06
CA ALA A 153 17.89 -10.65 -12.22
C ALA A 153 16.70 -10.85 -11.26
N LEU A 154 16.79 -10.35 -10.02
CA LEU A 154 15.72 -10.40 -9.03
C LEU A 154 14.50 -9.59 -9.48
N ALA A 155 14.71 -8.37 -9.95
CA ALA A 155 13.64 -7.51 -10.48
C ALA A 155 12.96 -8.15 -11.69
N SER A 156 13.73 -8.75 -12.61
CA SER A 156 13.16 -9.50 -13.74
C SER A 156 12.29 -10.66 -13.28
N TRP A 157 12.74 -11.41 -12.27
CA TRP A 157 11.96 -12.51 -11.71
C TRP A 157 10.68 -12.01 -11.02
N CYS A 158 10.76 -10.97 -10.19
CA CYS A 158 9.59 -10.38 -9.55
C CYS A 158 8.52 -9.92 -10.56
N ARG A 159 8.95 -9.34 -11.68
CA ARG A 159 8.08 -8.90 -12.78
C ARG A 159 7.40 -10.06 -13.50
N GLU A 160 8.15 -11.11 -13.80
CA GLU A 160 7.63 -12.31 -14.46
C GLU A 160 6.62 -13.06 -13.59
N ASP A 161 6.84 -13.05 -12.28
CA ASP A 161 6.08 -13.82 -11.29
C ASP A 161 4.87 -13.07 -10.74
N ASN A 162 4.89 -11.72 -10.74
CA ASN A 162 3.84 -10.82 -10.28
C ASN A 162 3.32 -11.11 -8.85
N PHE A 163 4.17 -11.63 -7.97
CA PHE A 163 3.84 -11.98 -6.58
C PHE A 163 4.33 -10.94 -5.58
N VAL A 164 5.51 -10.35 -5.83
CA VAL A 164 6.10 -9.32 -4.99
C VAL A 164 5.42 -7.98 -5.27
N SER A 165 4.90 -7.34 -4.23
CA SER A 165 4.21 -6.05 -4.34
C SER A 165 4.96 -4.91 -3.68
N PHE A 166 5.81 -5.24 -2.70
CA PHE A 166 6.63 -4.28 -1.98
C PHE A 166 8.07 -4.76 -1.93
N VAL A 167 9.02 -3.87 -2.20
CA VAL A 167 10.44 -4.16 -2.07
C VAL A 167 11.05 -3.15 -1.11
N GLU A 168 11.52 -3.64 0.02
CA GLU A 168 12.30 -2.85 0.96
C GLU A 168 13.75 -2.81 0.51
N ILE A 169 14.25 -1.61 0.25
CA ILE A 169 15.66 -1.38 -0.09
C ILE A 169 16.50 -1.71 1.15
N GLY A 170 16.94 -2.94 1.22
CA GLY A 170 17.76 -3.50 2.28
C GLY A 170 19.24 -3.50 1.89
N SER A 171 19.80 -4.65 1.62
CA SER A 171 21.15 -4.93 1.15
C SER A 171 22.30 -4.48 2.06
N VAL A 172 22.23 -3.32 2.69
CA VAL A 172 23.33 -2.73 3.45
C VAL A 172 23.05 -2.78 4.95
N GLY A 173 24.03 -3.26 5.71
CA GLY A 173 23.95 -3.39 7.16
C GLY A 173 23.23 -4.64 7.63
N GLN A 174 23.22 -4.84 8.94
CA GLN A 174 22.56 -5.98 9.57
C GLN A 174 21.05 -5.97 9.31
N ASN A 175 20.50 -7.06 8.82
CA ASN A 175 19.09 -7.19 8.40
C ASN A 175 18.65 -6.16 7.34
N GLY A 176 19.61 -5.54 6.64
CA GLY A 176 19.35 -4.48 5.66
C GLY A 176 18.95 -3.14 6.26
N VAL A 177 19.04 -2.97 7.56
CA VAL A 177 18.78 -1.68 8.23
C VAL A 177 20.03 -0.82 8.12
N TRP A 178 19.91 0.28 7.38
CA TRP A 178 21.02 1.20 7.12
C TRP A 178 21.34 2.01 8.36
N THR A 179 22.22 1.48 9.21
CA THR A 179 22.71 2.24 10.36
C THR A 179 23.91 3.07 9.94
N SER A 180 23.80 4.39 10.04
CA SER A 180 24.89 5.34 9.83
C SER A 180 25.84 5.40 11.03
N THR A 181 25.54 4.72 12.12
CA THR A 181 26.30 4.83 13.36
C THR A 181 27.51 3.92 13.36
N ALA A 182 28.62 4.44 13.89
CA ALA A 182 29.91 3.79 14.08
C ALA A 182 29.90 2.53 14.97
N ASP A 183 28.72 2.02 15.31
CA ASP A 183 28.48 0.82 16.13
C ASP A 183 28.43 -0.49 15.34
N THR A 184 28.72 -0.48 14.03
CA THR A 184 29.03 -1.71 13.35
C THR A 184 30.37 -2.22 13.85
N ALA A 185 30.39 -3.34 14.52
CA ALA A 185 31.60 -3.97 15.07
C ALA A 185 32.72 -4.16 14.03
N SER A 186 32.34 -4.15 12.75
CA SER A 186 33.24 -4.21 11.59
C SER A 186 34.09 -2.94 11.38
N GLY A 187 33.70 -1.78 11.93
CA GLY A 187 34.40 -0.51 11.70
C GLY A 187 34.36 0.00 10.26
N ILE A 188 33.59 -0.67 9.37
CA ILE A 188 33.38 -0.31 7.97
C ILE A 188 31.94 0.17 7.81
N ALA A 189 31.64 1.35 8.34
CA ALA A 189 30.37 2.00 8.02
C ALA A 189 30.42 2.50 6.58
N PRO A 190 29.49 2.09 5.71
CA PRO A 190 29.42 2.62 4.36
C PRO A 190 29.20 4.13 4.38
N SER A 191 29.79 4.85 3.43
CA SER A 191 29.54 6.28 3.28
C SER A 191 28.15 6.55 2.70
N GLU A 192 27.61 7.75 2.86
CA GLU A 192 26.34 8.16 2.22
C GLU A 192 26.37 7.95 0.70
N GLU A 193 27.51 8.13 0.04
CA GLU A 193 27.68 7.88 -1.39
C GLU A 193 27.49 6.40 -1.74
N VAL A 194 27.94 5.49 -0.88
CA VAL A 194 27.74 4.04 -1.04
C VAL A 194 26.26 3.71 -0.89
N PHE A 195 25.58 4.24 0.13
CA PHE A 195 24.12 4.05 0.29
C PHE A 195 23.35 4.54 -0.94
N GLY A 196 23.63 5.74 -1.43
CA GLY A 196 23.01 6.29 -2.63
C GLY A 196 23.23 5.41 -3.87
N THR A 197 24.39 4.72 -3.96
CA THR A 197 24.65 3.79 -5.06
C THR A 197 23.70 2.58 -5.02
N TYR A 198 23.45 2.00 -3.85
CA TYR A 198 22.49 0.91 -3.69
C TYR A 198 21.06 1.36 -4.01
N GLU A 199 20.60 2.48 -3.46
CA GLU A 199 19.28 3.02 -3.78
C GLU A 199 19.08 3.20 -5.28
N LYS A 200 20.10 3.75 -5.95
CA LYS A 200 20.05 3.94 -7.40
C LYS A 200 19.96 2.61 -8.15
N GLN A 201 20.68 1.56 -7.71
CA GLN A 201 20.57 0.23 -8.30
C GLN A 201 19.14 -0.32 -8.18
N TYR A 202 18.50 -0.18 -7.02
CA TYR A 202 17.08 -0.57 -6.83
C TYR A 202 16.15 0.26 -7.73
N ALA A 203 16.29 1.57 -7.72
CA ALA A 203 15.46 2.45 -8.53
C ALA A 203 15.59 2.13 -10.05
N GLU A 204 16.81 1.82 -10.52
CA GLU A 204 17.05 1.42 -11.92
C GLU A 204 16.46 0.03 -12.23
N ALA A 205 16.66 -0.96 -11.35
CA ALA A 205 16.21 -2.34 -11.55
C ALA A 205 14.67 -2.46 -11.59
N PHE A 206 13.97 -1.72 -10.73
CA PHE A 206 12.52 -1.73 -10.61
C PHE A 206 11.81 -0.58 -11.33
N SER A 207 12.53 0.25 -12.12
CA SER A 207 12.02 1.45 -12.80
C SER A 207 10.86 1.22 -13.77
N GLN A 208 10.61 0.00 -14.20
CA GLN A 208 9.57 -0.36 -15.17
C GLN A 208 8.38 -1.09 -14.52
N ASP A 209 8.39 -1.22 -13.21
CA ASP A 209 7.44 -2.03 -12.47
C ASP A 209 6.42 -1.13 -11.78
N GLU A 210 5.29 -0.85 -12.45
CA GLU A 210 4.19 -0.03 -11.90
C GLU A 210 3.46 -0.73 -10.74
N ASP A 211 3.61 -2.06 -10.61
CA ASP A 211 2.96 -2.88 -9.58
C ASP A 211 3.88 -3.24 -8.41
N ILE A 212 5.10 -2.73 -8.36
CA ILE A 212 6.05 -2.96 -7.27
C ILE A 212 6.41 -1.62 -6.62
N GLU A 213 6.05 -1.47 -5.35
CA GLU A 213 6.37 -0.29 -4.56
C GLU A 213 7.73 -0.45 -3.87
N LEU A 214 8.67 0.46 -4.11
CA LEU A 214 9.93 0.54 -3.38
C LEU A 214 9.76 1.28 -2.07
N LEU A 215 10.40 0.80 -1.00
CA LEU A 215 10.49 1.48 0.29
C LEU A 215 11.95 1.60 0.71
N THR A 216 12.37 2.76 1.20
CA THR A 216 13.72 2.99 1.72
C THR A 216 13.71 3.30 3.21
N CYS A 217 14.76 2.91 3.91
CA CYS A 217 15.02 3.32 5.28
C CYS A 217 16.00 4.53 5.37
N ALA A 218 16.32 5.16 4.23
CA ALA A 218 17.20 6.33 4.19
C ALA A 218 16.67 7.49 5.05
N GLU A 219 17.57 8.08 5.82
CA GLU A 219 17.19 9.06 6.84
C GLU A 219 17.06 10.49 6.30
N THR A 220 17.92 10.92 5.37
CA THR A 220 18.03 12.33 5.00
C THR A 220 17.92 12.62 3.51
N GLN A 221 18.55 11.83 2.67
CA GLN A 221 18.54 11.97 1.21
C GLN A 221 18.38 10.62 0.56
N THR A 222 17.71 10.58 -0.58
CA THR A 222 17.51 9.35 -1.32
C THR A 222 17.75 9.55 -2.82
N GLU A 223 18.32 8.54 -3.46
CA GLU A 223 18.40 8.43 -4.91
C GLU A 223 17.14 7.71 -5.50
N ALA A 224 16.20 7.33 -4.63
CA ALA A 224 14.89 6.76 -4.97
C ALA A 224 13.75 7.69 -4.46
N PRO A 225 13.54 8.87 -5.06
CA PRO A 225 12.67 9.93 -4.51
C PRO A 225 11.18 9.54 -4.44
N GLU A 226 10.75 8.56 -5.23
CA GLU A 226 9.37 8.06 -5.23
C GLU A 226 9.16 6.90 -4.26
N ALA A 227 10.23 6.39 -3.63
CA ALA A 227 10.13 5.29 -2.68
C ALA A 227 9.39 5.69 -1.40
N GLY A 228 8.61 4.77 -0.89
CA GLY A 228 8.00 4.84 0.42
C GLY A 228 9.03 4.83 1.55
N SER A 229 8.60 4.55 2.76
CA SER A 229 9.48 4.49 3.93
C SER A 229 9.27 3.23 4.72
N TRP A 230 10.33 2.61 5.22
CA TRP A 230 10.21 1.49 6.14
C TRP A 230 11.21 1.61 7.30
N ASN A 231 10.84 1.03 8.45
CA ASN A 231 11.72 0.87 9.59
C ASN A 231 11.16 -0.18 10.56
N ASP A 232 12.01 -0.94 11.26
CA ASP A 232 11.61 -2.00 12.19
C ASP A 232 11.56 -1.48 13.65
N VAL A 233 10.87 -0.34 13.88
CA VAL A 233 10.85 0.37 15.17
C VAL A 233 9.46 0.58 15.77
N LEU A 234 8.40 0.10 15.12
CA LEU A 234 7.03 0.31 15.60
C LEU A 234 6.85 -0.29 17.01
N GLY A 235 6.30 0.49 17.93
CA GLY A 235 6.20 0.17 19.35
C GLY A 235 7.27 0.84 20.22
N ASP A 236 8.36 1.36 19.64
CA ASP A 236 9.32 2.22 20.32
C ASP A 236 8.99 3.69 20.01
N LYS A 237 8.41 4.38 20.97
CA LYS A 237 7.91 5.76 20.81
C LYS A 237 9.01 6.75 20.41
N GLN A 238 10.22 6.59 20.96
CA GLN A 238 11.32 7.48 20.63
C GLN A 238 11.80 7.22 19.20
N ALA A 239 12.08 5.97 18.87
CA ALA A 239 12.58 5.59 17.54
C ALA A 239 11.57 5.92 16.43
N VAL A 240 10.27 5.69 16.66
CA VAL A 240 9.21 6.11 15.72
C VAL A 240 9.17 7.62 15.54
N GLY A 241 9.30 8.39 16.62
CA GLY A 241 9.34 9.86 16.55
C GLY A 241 10.53 10.38 15.74
N GLU A 242 11.69 9.76 15.90
CA GLU A 242 12.88 10.07 15.13
C GLU A 242 12.73 9.70 13.64
N TRP A 243 12.23 8.50 13.37
CA TRP A 243 11.98 8.03 12.01
C TRP A 243 10.98 8.91 11.25
N THR A 244 9.83 9.21 11.86
CA THR A 244 8.80 10.05 11.20
C THR A 244 9.28 11.47 10.95
N THR A 245 10.10 12.03 11.85
CA THR A 245 10.72 13.35 11.66
C THR A 245 11.65 13.33 10.45
N ARG A 246 12.55 12.35 10.36
CA ARG A 246 13.48 12.20 9.24
C ARG A 246 12.77 11.95 7.91
N SER A 247 11.73 11.14 7.91
CA SER A 247 10.90 10.91 6.72
C SER A 247 10.25 12.19 6.19
N ARG A 248 9.82 13.10 7.08
CA ARG A 248 9.32 14.44 6.68
C ARG A 248 10.42 15.34 6.12
N GLU A 249 11.59 15.36 6.74
CA GLU A 249 12.74 16.14 6.27
C GLU A 249 13.16 15.67 4.88
N ARG A 250 13.17 14.36 4.64
CA ARG A 250 13.42 13.78 3.32
C ARG A 250 12.41 14.28 2.29
N ALA A 251 11.11 14.16 2.56
CA ALA A 251 10.06 14.61 1.65
C ALA A 251 10.17 16.10 1.29
N LEU A 252 10.57 16.95 2.26
CA LEU A 252 10.85 18.37 2.02
C LEU A 252 12.06 18.58 1.10
N SER A 253 13.13 17.82 1.32
CA SER A 253 14.32 17.88 0.49
C SER A 253 14.03 17.50 -0.97
N ASP A 254 13.26 16.44 -1.18
CA ASP A 254 12.91 15.95 -2.51
C ASP A 254 12.04 16.94 -3.27
N LEU A 255 11.09 17.61 -2.60
CA LEU A 255 10.34 18.74 -3.19
C LEU A 255 11.23 19.90 -3.61
N GLN A 256 12.14 20.30 -2.74
CA GLN A 256 13.05 21.42 -3.05
C GLN A 256 13.95 21.11 -4.26
N LYS A 257 14.38 19.84 -4.39
CA LYS A 257 15.12 19.36 -5.57
C LYS A 257 14.25 19.39 -6.84
N ALA A 258 13.00 18.94 -6.75
CA ALA A 258 12.06 18.96 -7.87
C ALA A 258 11.77 20.39 -8.35
N GLU A 259 11.49 21.33 -7.44
CA GLU A 259 11.28 22.76 -7.77
C GLU A 259 12.53 23.42 -8.35
N ALA A 260 13.72 23.04 -7.89
CA ALA A 260 14.97 23.54 -8.43
C ALA A 260 15.23 23.01 -9.85
N GLY A 261 14.87 21.75 -10.13
CA GLY A 261 14.92 21.13 -11.45
C GLY A 261 13.94 21.78 -12.44
N GLU A 262 12.74 22.15 -12.02
CA GLU A 262 11.75 22.90 -12.84
C GLU A 262 12.27 24.29 -13.26
N LYS A 263 12.92 25.00 -12.36
CA LYS A 263 13.55 26.30 -12.66
C LYS A 263 14.71 26.18 -13.64
N ALA A 264 15.30 24.97 -13.76
CA ALA A 264 16.40 24.67 -14.69
C ALA A 264 15.93 24.22 -16.09
N GLY A 265 14.62 24.13 -16.37
CA GLY A 265 14.09 23.94 -17.72
C GLY A 265 13.46 22.59 -18.06
N ASN A 266 13.25 21.71 -17.09
CA ASN A 266 12.45 20.50 -17.27
C ASN A 266 10.97 20.78 -16.89
N LYS A 267 10.07 20.59 -17.86
CA LYS A 267 8.63 20.75 -17.63
C LYS A 267 8.07 19.50 -16.94
N VAL A 268 7.72 19.65 -15.66
CA VAL A 268 6.82 18.71 -14.96
C VAL A 268 5.36 19.14 -15.20
N PRO A 269 4.39 18.24 -15.33
CA PRO A 269 2.99 18.58 -15.54
C PRO A 269 2.43 19.43 -14.40
N LYS A 270 1.84 20.58 -14.72
CA LYS A 270 1.17 21.44 -13.74
C LYS A 270 -0.02 20.71 -13.12
N ALA A 271 -0.03 20.59 -11.82
CA ALA A 271 -1.24 20.36 -11.06
C ALA A 271 -2.26 21.50 -11.32
N ALA A 272 -3.52 21.13 -11.47
CA ALA A 272 -4.59 22.05 -11.83
C ALA A 272 -4.76 23.19 -10.80
N ASP A 273 -4.88 24.41 -11.31
CA ASP A 273 -5.20 25.63 -10.53
C ASP A 273 -6.51 25.47 -9.75
N GLY A 274 -6.42 25.44 -8.44
CA GLY A 274 -7.58 25.48 -7.54
C GLY A 274 -7.21 25.93 -6.13
N GLU A 275 -7.56 27.19 -5.84
CA GLU A 275 -7.64 27.84 -4.55
C GLU A 275 -6.35 28.29 -3.85
N LYS A 276 -6.20 29.61 -3.83
CA LYS A 276 -5.26 30.34 -2.98
C LYS A 276 -5.76 30.31 -1.54
N GLY A 277 -4.98 29.75 -0.62
CA GLY A 277 -5.18 30.01 0.79
C GLY A 277 -4.86 28.92 1.80
N GLU A 278 -4.26 27.80 1.44
CA GLU A 278 -3.68 26.87 2.43
C GLU A 278 -2.16 26.94 2.37
N GLU A 279 -1.53 27.13 3.53
CA GLU A 279 -0.09 26.90 3.71
C GLU A 279 0.22 25.54 3.06
N LEU A 280 1.20 25.49 2.16
CA LEU A 280 1.73 24.27 1.59
C LEU A 280 2.15 23.35 2.76
N GLN A 281 1.23 22.47 3.17
CA GLN A 281 1.59 21.38 4.05
C GLN A 281 2.62 20.56 3.28
N SER A 282 3.75 20.34 3.92
CA SER A 282 4.79 19.46 3.41
C SER A 282 4.18 18.15 2.94
N PRO A 283 4.34 17.71 1.69
CA PRO A 283 3.80 16.44 1.26
C PRO A 283 4.46 15.37 2.11
N GLU A 284 3.64 14.67 2.86
CA GLU A 284 4.09 13.52 3.62
C GLU A 284 4.22 12.33 2.68
N ILE A 285 5.29 11.56 2.79
CA ILE A 285 5.60 10.41 1.92
C ILE A 285 4.40 9.48 1.78
N TRP A 286 3.72 9.17 2.88
CA TRP A 286 2.56 8.28 2.93
C TRP A 286 1.40 8.70 2.02
N THR A 287 1.33 9.95 1.57
CA THR A 287 0.29 10.38 0.63
C THR A 287 0.52 9.89 -0.80
N LYS A 288 1.72 9.40 -1.10
CA LYS A 288 2.13 8.97 -2.44
C LYS A 288 2.69 7.56 -2.50
N ALA A 289 3.33 7.10 -1.43
CA ALA A 289 4.02 5.82 -1.38
C ALA A 289 3.85 5.15 0.00
N PRO A 290 3.90 3.81 0.08
CA PRO A 290 3.61 3.06 1.30
C PRO A 290 4.62 3.30 2.43
N VAL A 291 4.12 3.08 3.64
CA VAL A 291 4.93 3.06 4.87
C VAL A 291 4.82 1.66 5.46
N GLY A 292 5.96 1.03 5.75
CA GLY A 292 6.03 -0.33 6.26
C GLY A 292 7.13 -0.52 7.31
N GLY A 293 7.35 -1.78 7.68
CA GLY A 293 8.38 -2.20 8.63
C GLY A 293 7.82 -2.98 9.81
N GLY A 294 8.72 -3.54 10.64
CA GLY A 294 8.40 -4.42 11.75
C GLY A 294 8.04 -3.72 13.05
N LEU A 295 7.40 -4.47 13.95
CA LEU A 295 7.37 -4.09 15.36
C LEU A 295 8.78 -4.15 15.94
N THR A 296 9.07 -3.30 16.94
CA THR A 296 10.41 -3.29 17.55
C THR A 296 10.74 -4.63 18.22
N GLY A 297 11.96 -5.09 18.01
CA GLY A 297 12.50 -6.26 18.73
C GLY A 297 12.96 -5.95 20.16
N SER A 298 12.97 -4.68 20.57
CA SER A 298 13.43 -4.27 21.91
C SER A 298 12.42 -4.56 23.02
N LEU A 299 11.15 -4.81 22.68
CA LEU A 299 10.07 -5.14 23.61
C LEU A 299 9.44 -6.49 23.30
N PRO A 300 9.00 -7.26 24.30
CA PRO A 300 8.24 -8.47 24.06
C PRO A 300 6.93 -8.17 23.30
N MET A 301 6.55 -9.05 22.35
CA MET A 301 5.33 -8.90 21.56
C MET A 301 4.08 -8.69 22.44
N ASN A 302 3.92 -9.45 23.51
CA ASN A 302 2.81 -9.29 24.43
C ASN A 302 2.74 -7.89 25.08
N THR A 303 3.88 -7.23 25.29
CA THR A 303 3.88 -5.85 25.79
C THR A 303 3.27 -4.92 24.77
N LEU A 304 3.63 -5.07 23.50
CA LEU A 304 3.13 -4.23 22.39
C LEU A 304 1.63 -4.45 22.14
N LEU A 305 1.17 -5.70 22.30
CA LEU A 305 -0.23 -6.08 22.05
C LEU A 305 -1.17 -5.85 23.24
N MET A 306 -0.64 -5.62 24.46
CA MET A 306 -1.43 -5.50 25.69
C MET A 306 -1.07 -4.26 26.50
N ASP A 307 0.12 -4.22 27.13
CA ASP A 307 0.48 -3.18 28.10
C ASP A 307 0.68 -1.80 27.43
N SER A 308 1.29 -1.77 26.24
CA SER A 308 1.56 -0.59 25.44
C SER A 308 0.67 -0.47 24.21
N LEU A 309 -0.43 -1.22 24.14
CA LEU A 309 -1.30 -1.28 22.96
C LEU A 309 -1.77 0.12 22.51
N SER A 310 -2.13 0.99 23.45
CA SER A 310 -2.59 2.36 23.12
C SER A 310 -1.52 3.17 22.39
N ASP A 311 -0.26 3.06 22.84
CA ASP A 311 0.87 3.76 22.24
C ASP A 311 1.20 3.14 20.88
N THR A 312 1.14 1.81 20.75
CA THR A 312 1.34 1.10 19.49
C THR A 312 0.30 1.52 18.43
N LEU A 313 -0.98 1.57 18.82
CA LEU A 313 -2.07 2.02 17.94
C LEU A 313 -1.90 3.49 17.50
N GLU A 314 -1.50 4.38 18.42
CA GLU A 314 -1.21 5.78 18.08
C GLU A 314 -0.08 5.88 17.05
N GLN A 315 0.99 5.08 17.23
CA GLN A 315 2.12 5.07 16.30
C GLN A 315 1.73 4.53 14.91
N VAL A 316 0.98 3.43 14.84
CA VAL A 316 0.49 2.86 13.59
C VAL A 316 -0.33 3.88 12.80
N ARG A 317 -1.26 4.58 13.47
CA ARG A 317 -2.09 5.61 12.83
C ARG A 317 -1.29 6.83 12.40
N SER A 318 -0.44 7.35 13.30
CA SER A 318 0.32 8.60 13.04
C SER A 318 1.45 8.41 12.04
N SER A 319 1.95 7.19 11.87
CA SER A 319 2.94 6.85 10.85
C SER A 319 2.32 6.40 9.53
N HIS A 320 0.98 6.29 9.46
CA HIS A 320 0.26 5.87 8.24
C HIS A 320 0.71 4.52 7.70
N VAL A 321 0.87 3.54 8.59
CA VAL A 321 1.44 2.23 8.27
C VAL A 321 0.51 1.44 7.35
N THR A 322 1.06 0.92 6.27
CA THR A 322 0.38 0.05 5.31
C THR A 322 0.48 -1.42 5.70
N PHE A 323 1.67 -1.87 6.11
CA PHE A 323 1.91 -3.24 6.55
C PHE A 323 2.92 -3.30 7.70
N ILE A 324 2.85 -4.38 8.49
CA ILE A 324 3.79 -4.67 9.58
C ILE A 324 4.42 -6.05 9.34
N GLY A 325 5.73 -6.08 9.13
CA GLY A 325 6.57 -7.27 8.97
C GLY A 325 8.05 -6.89 8.85
N PRO A 326 8.97 -7.84 9.03
CA PRO A 326 8.79 -9.27 9.35
C PRO A 326 8.46 -9.54 10.83
N ASN A 327 8.84 -8.64 11.77
CA ASN A 327 8.52 -8.79 13.18
C ASN A 327 7.07 -8.33 13.42
N CYS A 328 6.16 -9.29 13.45
CA CYS A 328 4.73 -9.10 13.68
C CYS A 328 4.18 -10.26 14.55
N PRO A 329 2.92 -10.20 15.01
CA PRO A 329 2.31 -11.29 15.78
C PRO A 329 2.34 -12.63 15.03
N ASP A 330 2.70 -13.72 15.73
CA ASP A 330 2.57 -15.09 15.26
C ASP A 330 1.10 -15.54 15.17
N ALA A 331 0.82 -16.74 14.66
CA ALA A 331 -0.54 -17.25 14.43
C ALA A 331 -1.43 -17.23 15.70
N GLU A 332 -0.85 -17.54 16.86
CA GLU A 332 -1.57 -17.51 18.15
C GLU A 332 -1.85 -16.07 18.58
N GLN A 333 -0.88 -15.20 18.45
CA GLN A 333 -0.96 -13.78 18.82
C GLN A 333 -1.87 -12.98 17.85
N GLN A 334 -1.98 -13.37 16.59
CA GLN A 334 -2.88 -12.73 15.61
C GLN A 334 -4.35 -12.82 16.04
N ALA A 335 -4.74 -13.88 16.72
CA ALA A 335 -6.09 -14.05 17.28
C ALA A 335 -6.34 -13.20 18.54
N ALA A 336 -5.34 -12.52 19.07
CA ALA A 336 -5.49 -11.66 20.24
C ALA A 336 -6.17 -10.33 19.88
N ASN A 337 -7.02 -9.83 20.77
CA ASN A 337 -7.77 -8.58 20.56
C ASN A 337 -6.87 -7.37 20.23
N GLY A 338 -5.66 -7.29 20.84
CA GLY A 338 -4.71 -6.21 20.55
C GLY A 338 -4.19 -6.26 19.11
N SER A 339 -3.91 -7.46 18.62
CA SER A 339 -3.47 -7.69 17.25
C SER A 339 -4.57 -7.33 16.23
N GLU A 340 -5.81 -7.74 16.48
CA GLU A 340 -6.96 -7.37 15.65
C GLU A 340 -7.17 -5.84 15.61
N MET A 341 -6.95 -5.15 16.75
CA MET A 341 -7.06 -3.69 16.80
C MET A 341 -5.97 -3.00 15.98
N ILE A 342 -4.72 -3.48 16.05
CA ILE A 342 -3.61 -2.95 15.24
C ILE A 342 -3.89 -3.20 13.75
N GLN A 343 -4.32 -4.42 13.38
CA GLN A 343 -4.64 -4.75 11.99
C GLN A 343 -5.76 -3.88 11.42
N ARG A 344 -6.78 -3.57 12.22
CA ARG A 344 -7.87 -2.67 11.84
C ARG A 344 -7.39 -1.26 11.51
N ASP A 345 -6.35 -0.79 12.20
CA ASP A 345 -5.85 0.57 12.08
C ASP A 345 -4.75 0.70 11.02
N MET A 346 -4.29 -0.41 10.39
CA MET A 346 -3.34 -0.40 9.28
C MET A 346 -4.00 -0.20 7.93
N GLY A 347 -3.20 0.27 6.95
CA GLY A 347 -3.57 0.31 5.55
C GLY A 347 -4.82 1.13 5.26
N TYR A 348 -5.56 0.73 4.23
CA TYR A 348 -6.76 1.42 3.78
C TYR A 348 -8.03 0.71 4.26
N CYS A 349 -9.08 1.49 4.50
CA CYS A 349 -10.39 0.99 4.83
C CYS A 349 -11.46 1.84 4.14
N LEU A 350 -11.81 1.45 2.93
CA LEU A 350 -12.69 2.20 2.06
C LEU A 350 -14.17 1.88 2.35
N TYR A 351 -15.02 2.90 2.36
CA TYR A 351 -16.46 2.74 2.35
C TYR A 351 -17.15 3.85 1.54
N LEU A 352 -18.35 3.56 1.08
CA LEU A 352 -19.20 4.54 0.43
C LEU A 352 -19.94 5.33 1.51
N SER A 353 -19.61 6.60 1.72
CA SER A 353 -20.27 7.45 2.72
C SER A 353 -21.60 7.99 2.22
N ARG A 354 -21.73 8.22 0.91
CA ARG A 354 -22.94 8.80 0.32
C ARG A 354 -23.14 8.33 -1.12
N LEU A 355 -24.40 8.09 -1.47
CA LEU A 355 -24.86 8.00 -2.84
C LEU A 355 -25.96 9.02 -3.07
N GLN A 356 -25.80 9.84 -4.10
CA GLN A 356 -26.79 10.83 -4.50
C GLN A 356 -27.18 10.58 -5.96
N THR A 357 -28.47 10.60 -6.26
CA THR A 357 -28.97 10.57 -7.64
C THR A 357 -29.42 11.94 -8.07
N THR A 358 -29.10 12.33 -9.29
CA THR A 358 -29.59 13.58 -9.91
C THR A 358 -29.95 13.33 -11.36
N MET A 359 -30.88 14.11 -11.91
CA MET A 359 -31.29 14.00 -13.31
C MET A 359 -30.63 15.08 -14.13
N ASP A 360 -29.89 14.68 -15.14
CA ASP A 360 -29.44 15.59 -16.20
C ASP A 360 -30.49 15.64 -17.31
N PHE A 361 -31.31 16.68 -17.29
CA PHE A 361 -32.40 16.88 -18.26
C PHE A 361 -31.93 17.27 -19.65
N ILE A 362 -30.67 17.69 -19.80
CA ILE A 362 -30.10 18.09 -21.08
C ILE A 362 -29.72 16.84 -21.87
N HIS A 363 -29.12 15.88 -21.19
CA HIS A 363 -28.63 14.65 -21.82
C HIS A 363 -29.59 13.47 -21.64
N ASP A 364 -30.72 13.67 -20.93
CA ASP A 364 -31.69 12.62 -20.54
C ASP A 364 -31.02 11.43 -19.84
N GLU A 365 -30.13 11.78 -18.90
CA GLU A 365 -29.34 10.82 -18.10
C GLU A 365 -29.59 10.97 -16.61
N LEU A 366 -29.61 9.84 -15.91
CA LEU A 366 -29.55 9.81 -14.46
C LEU A 366 -28.07 9.73 -14.05
N GLN A 367 -27.66 10.66 -13.23
CA GLN A 367 -26.31 10.70 -12.64
C GLN A 367 -26.37 10.09 -11.24
N LEU A 368 -25.37 9.26 -10.94
CA LEU A 368 -25.16 8.60 -9.67
C LEU A 368 -23.82 9.09 -9.11
N HIS A 369 -23.89 9.91 -8.07
CA HIS A 369 -22.70 10.47 -7.40
C HIS A 369 -22.35 9.58 -6.22
N PHE A 370 -21.22 8.89 -6.29
CA PHE A 370 -20.68 8.03 -5.25
C PHE A 370 -19.61 8.79 -4.49
N THR A 371 -19.80 8.99 -3.19
CA THR A 371 -18.80 9.63 -2.32
C THR A 371 -18.14 8.55 -1.48
N PHE A 372 -16.87 8.32 -1.72
CA PHE A 372 -16.04 7.38 -0.96
C PHE A 372 -15.29 8.11 0.14
N ASN A 373 -14.99 7.38 1.20
CA ASN A 373 -14.16 7.81 2.31
C ASN A 373 -13.23 6.66 2.72
N ASN A 374 -12.09 7.01 3.32
CA ASN A 374 -11.13 6.08 3.85
C ASN A 374 -10.97 6.31 5.36
N ILE A 375 -11.29 5.30 6.17
CA ILE A 375 -11.13 5.33 7.63
C ILE A 375 -9.91 4.54 8.12
N GLY A 376 -9.10 4.01 7.20
CA GLY A 376 -7.80 3.41 7.51
C GLY A 376 -6.71 4.46 7.77
N ALA A 377 -5.48 4.00 8.00
CA ALA A 377 -4.33 4.88 8.24
C ALA A 377 -3.64 5.35 6.94
N ALA A 378 -3.73 4.59 5.85
CA ALA A 378 -3.05 4.86 4.58
C ALA A 378 -4.01 4.78 3.39
N PRO A 379 -3.70 5.35 2.23
CA PRO A 379 -4.46 5.12 1.01
C PRO A 379 -4.15 3.74 0.42
N MET A 380 -4.96 3.31 -0.55
CA MET A 380 -4.57 2.25 -1.46
C MET A 380 -3.71 2.85 -2.58
N TYR A 381 -2.47 2.43 -2.70
CA TYR A 381 -1.51 3.03 -3.64
C TYR A 381 -1.69 2.55 -5.10
N ARG A 382 -2.40 1.44 -5.32
CA ARG A 382 -2.74 0.95 -6.66
C ARG A 382 -4.13 1.39 -7.07
N ASP A 383 -4.26 1.94 -8.28
CA ASP A 383 -5.53 2.43 -8.82
C ASP A 383 -6.31 1.30 -9.51
N TRP A 384 -6.83 0.36 -8.71
CA TRP A 384 -7.69 -0.69 -9.24
C TRP A 384 -9.01 -0.13 -9.77
N PRO A 385 -9.56 -0.68 -10.87
CA PRO A 385 -10.80 -0.24 -11.46
C PRO A 385 -11.98 -0.28 -10.50
N VAL A 386 -12.64 0.85 -10.32
CA VAL A 386 -13.92 0.95 -9.60
C VAL A 386 -15.06 0.82 -10.58
N LYS A 387 -15.87 -0.22 -10.45
CA LYS A 387 -16.92 -0.57 -11.40
C LYS A 387 -18.30 -0.37 -10.80
N MET A 388 -19.19 0.29 -11.55
CA MET A 388 -20.59 0.41 -11.26
C MET A 388 -21.37 -0.61 -12.08
N PHE A 389 -22.30 -1.31 -11.43
CA PHE A 389 -23.18 -2.31 -12.03
C PHE A 389 -24.63 -1.89 -11.87
N ILE A 390 -25.43 -2.06 -12.93
CA ILE A 390 -26.87 -1.87 -12.88
C ILE A 390 -27.53 -3.22 -13.10
N TYR A 391 -28.38 -3.61 -12.18
CA TYR A 391 -29.15 -4.85 -12.22
C TYR A 391 -30.63 -4.53 -12.41
N ASP A 392 -31.30 -5.32 -13.22
CA ASP A 392 -32.73 -5.23 -13.43
C ASP A 392 -33.57 -5.86 -12.27
N GLU A 393 -34.86 -5.94 -12.44
CA GLU A 393 -35.78 -6.54 -11.46
C GLU A 393 -35.59 -8.06 -11.30
N HIS A 394 -34.96 -8.74 -12.28
CA HIS A 394 -34.60 -10.15 -12.26
C HIS A 394 -33.19 -10.40 -11.67
N LYS A 395 -32.51 -9.34 -11.26
CA LYS A 395 -31.12 -9.32 -10.75
C LYS A 395 -30.08 -9.66 -11.82
N GLU A 396 -30.40 -9.53 -13.08
CA GLU A 396 -29.47 -9.65 -14.20
C GLU A 396 -28.69 -8.34 -14.38
N CYS A 397 -27.38 -8.44 -14.55
CA CYS A 397 -26.56 -7.27 -14.84
C CYS A 397 -26.83 -6.80 -16.28
N ILE A 398 -27.37 -5.60 -16.41
CA ILE A 398 -27.73 -5.00 -17.70
C ILE A 398 -26.75 -3.92 -18.14
N ARG A 399 -25.88 -3.45 -17.26
CA ARG A 399 -24.86 -2.45 -17.53
C ARG A 399 -23.73 -2.54 -16.54
N GLU A 400 -22.53 -2.40 -17.05
CA GLU A 400 -21.29 -2.19 -16.30
C GLU A 400 -20.64 -0.89 -16.79
N GLN A 401 -20.05 -0.13 -15.88
CA GLN A 401 -19.32 1.09 -16.19
C GLN A 401 -18.14 1.22 -15.21
N THR A 402 -16.93 1.39 -15.74
CA THR A 402 -15.79 1.81 -14.94
C THR A 402 -15.92 3.30 -14.62
N LEU A 403 -15.76 3.64 -13.34
CA LEU A 403 -15.80 5.01 -12.85
C LEU A 403 -14.40 5.62 -12.94
N ASP A 404 -14.32 6.90 -13.24
CA ASP A 404 -13.08 7.67 -13.27
C ASP A 404 -12.69 8.09 -11.84
N LEU A 405 -12.16 7.15 -11.08
CA LEU A 405 -11.77 7.29 -9.69
C LEU A 405 -10.43 6.61 -9.46
N LYS A 406 -9.49 7.36 -8.91
CA LYS A 406 -8.22 6.83 -8.44
C LYS A 406 -8.31 6.54 -6.95
N LEU A 407 -8.01 5.30 -6.56
CA LEU A 407 -8.06 4.87 -5.16
C LEU A 407 -6.97 5.55 -4.33
N SER A 408 -5.82 5.83 -4.94
CA SER A 408 -4.70 6.55 -4.35
C SER A 408 -5.04 7.99 -3.91
N GLU A 409 -6.08 8.59 -4.49
CA GLU A 409 -6.55 9.93 -4.11
C GLU A 409 -7.52 9.92 -2.91
N ILE A 410 -8.01 8.73 -2.47
CA ILE A 410 -8.89 8.59 -1.31
C ILE A 410 -8.03 8.49 -0.03
N LEU A 411 -7.46 9.62 0.36
CA LEU A 411 -6.64 9.71 1.56
C LEU A 411 -7.48 9.52 2.84
N PRO A 412 -6.88 9.07 3.95
CA PRO A 412 -7.52 8.99 5.26
C PRO A 412 -8.28 10.25 5.65
N GLY A 413 -9.57 10.09 5.97
CA GLY A 413 -10.45 11.20 6.36
C GLY A 413 -10.88 12.15 5.24
N ARG A 414 -10.47 11.91 3.99
CA ARG A 414 -10.84 12.73 2.83
C ARG A 414 -11.93 12.06 2.00
N GLU A 415 -13.01 12.79 1.73
CA GLU A 415 -14.07 12.32 0.84
C GLU A 415 -13.74 12.64 -0.62
N VAL A 416 -13.93 11.65 -1.50
CA VAL A 416 -13.79 11.78 -2.96
C VAL A 416 -15.10 11.36 -3.61
N THR A 417 -15.62 12.18 -4.53
CA THR A 417 -16.87 11.90 -5.23
C THR A 417 -16.62 11.62 -6.71
N VAL A 418 -17.15 10.51 -7.19
CA VAL A 418 -17.13 10.13 -8.61
C VAL A 418 -18.56 9.97 -9.13
N THR A 419 -18.77 10.22 -10.42
CA THR A 419 -20.08 10.16 -11.05
C THR A 419 -20.17 9.04 -12.09
N GLY A 420 -21.11 8.13 -11.89
CA GLY A 420 -21.57 7.22 -12.90
C GLY A 420 -22.83 7.76 -13.58
N THR A 421 -23.03 7.41 -14.87
CA THR A 421 -24.20 7.84 -15.63
C THR A 421 -24.95 6.66 -16.22
N LEU A 422 -26.25 6.79 -16.33
CA LEU A 422 -27.05 5.83 -17.08
C LEU A 422 -28.19 6.53 -17.80
N PRO A 423 -28.55 6.07 -19.02
CA PRO A 423 -29.69 6.62 -19.75
C PRO A 423 -30.96 6.50 -18.93
N TYR A 424 -31.70 7.63 -18.80
CA TYR A 424 -32.94 7.62 -18.07
C TYR A 424 -34.00 6.77 -18.77
N SER A 425 -34.68 5.91 -18.04
CA SER A 425 -35.88 5.24 -18.50
C SER A 425 -36.86 5.02 -17.33
N ARG A 426 -38.15 5.00 -17.64
CA ARG A 426 -39.18 4.70 -16.65
C ARG A 426 -39.06 3.29 -16.05
N LYS A 427 -38.35 2.38 -16.70
CA LYS A 427 -38.07 1.03 -16.21
C LYS A 427 -37.12 1.05 -15.00
N LEU A 428 -36.17 2.01 -14.93
CA LEU A 428 -35.25 2.18 -13.80
C LEU A 428 -36.00 2.35 -12.47
N LEU A 429 -37.16 2.98 -12.49
CA LEU A 429 -37.98 3.23 -11.32
C LEU A 429 -38.73 1.96 -10.82
N ARG A 430 -38.59 0.82 -11.49
CA ARG A 430 -39.29 -0.42 -11.19
C ARG A 430 -38.49 -1.43 -10.38
N GLY A 431 -37.49 -1.00 -9.65
CA GLY A 431 -36.78 -1.87 -8.71
C GLY A 431 -35.42 -2.34 -9.19
N TYR A 432 -34.82 -1.63 -10.13
CA TYR A 432 -33.42 -1.79 -10.49
C TYR A 432 -32.53 -1.51 -9.28
N SER A 433 -31.37 -2.11 -9.23
CA SER A 433 -30.40 -1.88 -8.17
C SER A 433 -29.04 -1.54 -8.75
N VAL A 434 -28.26 -0.83 -7.94
CA VAL A 434 -26.90 -0.39 -8.24
C VAL A 434 -25.95 -1.17 -7.37
N GLY A 435 -24.90 -1.72 -7.98
CA GLY A 435 -23.78 -2.34 -7.33
C GLY A 435 -22.48 -1.58 -7.59
N ILE A 436 -21.55 -1.68 -6.67
CA ILE A 436 -20.16 -1.20 -6.79
C ILE A 436 -19.23 -2.36 -6.46
N ALA A 437 -18.19 -2.51 -7.26
CA ALA A 437 -17.04 -3.37 -6.96
C ALA A 437 -15.73 -2.65 -7.29
N ILE A 438 -14.69 -2.98 -6.55
CA ILE A 438 -13.31 -2.62 -6.83
C ILE A 438 -12.59 -3.93 -7.10
N VAL A 439 -12.02 -4.06 -8.28
CA VAL A 439 -11.50 -5.35 -8.78
C VAL A 439 -10.10 -5.12 -9.31
N SER A 440 -9.18 -6.07 -9.05
CA SER A 440 -7.84 -6.02 -9.64
C SER A 440 -7.88 -5.95 -11.17
N PRO A 441 -6.86 -5.42 -11.85
CA PRO A 441 -6.84 -5.32 -13.30
C PRO A 441 -7.02 -6.64 -14.03
N ASP A 442 -6.52 -7.73 -13.47
CA ASP A 442 -6.67 -9.11 -13.98
C ASP A 442 -7.99 -9.79 -13.57
N GLY A 443 -8.75 -9.19 -12.64
CA GLY A 443 -10.05 -9.68 -12.18
C GLY A 443 -9.98 -10.79 -11.14
N THR A 444 -8.82 -11.11 -10.60
CA THR A 444 -8.64 -12.22 -9.64
C THR A 444 -8.96 -11.83 -8.21
N GLU A 445 -8.80 -10.56 -7.87
CA GLU A 445 -8.97 -10.03 -6.51
C GLU A 445 -10.01 -8.91 -6.45
N THR A 446 -10.59 -8.74 -5.28
CA THR A 446 -11.58 -7.69 -5.03
C THR A 446 -11.33 -7.01 -3.69
N ILE A 447 -11.63 -5.71 -3.61
CA ILE A 447 -11.63 -4.98 -2.36
C ILE A 447 -13.02 -5.01 -1.75
N THR A 448 -13.10 -5.48 -0.51
CA THR A 448 -14.32 -5.43 0.29
C THR A 448 -14.45 -4.05 0.93
N LEU A 449 -15.55 -3.34 0.61
CA LEU A 449 -15.86 -2.08 1.26
C LEU A 449 -16.32 -2.32 2.71
N ALA A 450 -15.83 -1.51 3.64
CA ALA A 450 -16.27 -1.50 5.02
C ALA A 450 -17.67 -0.88 5.15
N GLN A 451 -18.67 -1.52 4.54
CA GLN A 451 -20.02 -0.99 4.38
C GLN A 451 -20.97 -1.64 5.39
N LYS A 452 -21.50 -0.86 6.35
CA LYS A 452 -22.44 -1.38 7.33
C LYS A 452 -23.69 -1.96 6.67
N GLY A 453 -23.96 -3.24 6.94
CA GLY A 453 -25.18 -3.93 6.47
C GLY A 453 -25.19 -4.30 4.98
N VAL A 454 -24.08 -4.13 4.27
CA VAL A 454 -23.94 -4.55 2.87
C VAL A 454 -22.82 -5.59 2.78
N ILE A 455 -23.17 -6.78 2.33
CA ILE A 455 -22.23 -7.89 2.11
C ILE A 455 -22.02 -8.01 0.59
N PRO A 456 -20.79 -8.08 0.10
CA PRO A 456 -20.53 -8.32 -1.32
C PRO A 456 -21.00 -9.72 -1.74
N ASN A 457 -21.32 -9.87 -3.03
CA ASN A 457 -21.55 -11.19 -3.61
C ASN A 457 -20.19 -11.89 -3.89
N SER A 458 -20.22 -13.08 -4.50
CA SER A 458 -19.00 -13.84 -4.86
C SER A 458 -18.09 -13.16 -5.88
N GLU A 459 -18.53 -12.09 -6.53
CA GLU A 459 -17.78 -11.28 -7.49
C GLU A 459 -17.33 -9.94 -6.86
N GLY A 460 -17.41 -9.80 -5.54
CA GLY A 460 -17.04 -8.58 -4.82
C GLY A 460 -18.01 -7.40 -4.99
N VAL A 461 -19.18 -7.62 -5.60
CA VAL A 461 -20.14 -6.53 -5.85
C VAL A 461 -20.97 -6.23 -4.62
N HIS A 462 -20.84 -5.00 -4.11
CA HIS A 462 -21.66 -4.44 -3.04
C HIS A 462 -22.93 -3.83 -3.64
N ARG A 463 -24.10 -4.35 -3.33
CA ARG A 463 -25.37 -3.76 -3.75
C ARG A 463 -25.75 -2.60 -2.86
N VAL A 464 -25.40 -1.39 -3.30
CA VAL A 464 -25.51 -0.18 -2.47
C VAL A 464 -26.82 0.55 -2.59
N TYR A 465 -27.55 0.42 -3.71
CA TYR A 465 -28.80 1.18 -3.91
C TYR A 465 -29.85 0.37 -4.64
N ARG A 466 -31.12 0.63 -4.32
CA ARG A 466 -32.27 0.10 -5.06
C ARG A 466 -33.25 1.22 -5.34
N PHE A 467 -33.58 1.38 -6.61
CA PHE A 467 -34.64 2.29 -7.02
C PHE A 467 -35.98 1.83 -6.46
N LYS A 468 -36.59 2.66 -5.63
CA LYS A 468 -37.87 2.33 -5.00
C LYS A 468 -39.01 2.60 -5.99
N LYS A 469 -39.99 1.70 -6.04
CA LYS A 469 -41.23 1.96 -6.77
C LYS A 469 -41.87 3.22 -6.21
N THR A 470 -42.16 4.16 -7.08
CA THR A 470 -43.08 5.27 -6.76
C THR A 470 -44.49 4.80 -7.09
N TRP A 471 -45.36 4.96 -6.15
CA TRP A 471 -46.80 4.69 -6.32
C TRP A 471 -47.43 5.75 -7.24
#